data_3228223e32fefa86f11508224f4688ad
#
_entry.id   3228223e32fefa86f11508224f4688ad
#
_cell.length_a   1.000
_cell.length_b   1.000
_cell.length_c   1.000
_cell.angle_alpha   90.00
_cell.angle_beta   90.00
_cell.angle_gamma   90.00
#
_symmetry.space_group_name_H-M   'P 1'
#
loop_
_entity.id
_entity.type
_entity.pdbx_description
1 polymer ?
#
loop_
_entity_poly.entity_id
_entity_poly.type
_entity_poly.pdbx_seq_one_letter_code
_entity_poly.pdbx_strand_id
1 'polypeptide(L)'
;MRTLDKSFSNFLLLVTVSVHVLCAGAIGVAALGSPEKPRQVKQPQSISDRSAGGPQEQTSLSYEEYRSRIEPIFLKNRQGNVRCYDCHSTLATRFRLQPFLPGDSSWTEKQSRQNFEVVSHLVNPQDPLKSRLLLHPLAQEAGGDPTHAGGKFWASQNDPEWQTITDWVRHGSAGLSPTHLASRSAAGALDSQFFKSKVQPIFLKERPGHARCYGCHSEYNRSFHLEKLSPGAANWTDEQSQRNFQNVLQHVVPGDPGSSALLVHPLAPEAGGDPFHSGGHQFQSQNDSDWLTIAEWVRGSRAGVGPDSSPKPLALIYVTNSAADTIDVIDSTTNKVVQVISGIELPHGIAFSPDGSRIYVSNESESVLDVVDRKSGEIQRKVSLSGRPNNLSITKDGRRVLVGIRTPEGAVDVIDAASLIRVKTIRVDSVHNVYVTLDSKYAVSGSLEGESATVIDLQTDQIAWRLKFDHPVRPMAFETNPDGSTHRIFVQLSNFHGFAVVDFEKHAEVARIKLPDESGGFGFAEGRVNTPSHGIGVAPDGKSLWVNSTLANAIFKYSLPDLKLVGYVALPEVHPLGHSPTGSVPEWITFTPDSKFVYVSNSGAASVTAIDARTLKTVAVIPVGEVPKRINTLVFR
;
A
#
# COMPACT_ATOMS: atom_id res chain seq x y z
N MET A 1 44.61 -43.58 -27.14
CA MET A 1 43.98 -44.69 -27.87
C MET A 1 42.52 -44.73 -27.51
N ARG A 2 41.67 -44.49 -28.55
CA ARG A 2 40.25 -44.71 -28.69
C ARG A 2 39.33 -43.95 -27.69
N THR A 3 38.64 -42.93 -28.12
CA THR A 3 37.57 -42.68 -29.11
C THR A 3 36.18 -42.71 -28.47
N LEU A 4 35.56 -41.54 -28.51
CA LEU A 4 34.16 -41.23 -28.97
C LEU A 4 33.01 -41.98 -28.26
N ASP A 5 31.88 -41.40 -27.92
CA ASP A 5 30.99 -40.62 -28.79
C ASP A 5 29.88 -39.92 -27.99
N LYS A 6 29.30 -38.95 -28.68
CA LYS A 6 28.17 -38.11 -28.41
C LYS A 6 26.86 -38.86 -28.08
N SER A 7 25.96 -38.26 -27.34
CA SER A 7 24.68 -37.83 -27.95
C SER A 7 23.83 -36.95 -27.02
N PHE A 8 23.33 -35.92 -27.63
CA PHE A 8 22.23 -35.03 -27.22
C PHE A 8 20.92 -35.80 -27.07
N SER A 9 20.11 -35.48 -26.11
CA SER A 9 18.65 -35.58 -26.29
C SER A 9 17.89 -34.60 -25.42
N ASN A 10 17.23 -33.67 -26.08
CA ASN A 10 16.20 -32.79 -25.57
C ASN A 10 14.99 -33.59 -25.08
N PHE A 11 14.46 -33.25 -23.91
CA PHE A 11 13.08 -33.62 -23.56
C PHE A 11 12.26 -32.37 -23.28
N LEU A 12 11.47 -32.02 -24.29
CA LEU A 12 10.38 -31.06 -24.22
C LEU A 12 9.14 -31.84 -23.81
N LEU A 13 8.60 -31.60 -22.62
CA LEU A 13 7.34 -32.21 -22.20
C LEU A 13 6.20 -31.22 -22.41
N LEU A 14 5.46 -31.40 -23.49
CA LEU A 14 4.14 -30.82 -23.72
C LEU A 14 3.11 -31.58 -22.86
N VAL A 15 2.40 -30.90 -22.01
CA VAL A 15 1.20 -31.40 -21.38
C VAL A 15 -0.01 -30.86 -22.12
N THR A 16 -0.61 -31.69 -22.94
CA THR A 16 -1.93 -31.47 -23.57
C THR A 16 -3.02 -31.89 -22.60
N VAL A 17 -3.91 -30.97 -22.24
CA VAL A 17 -5.15 -31.27 -21.52
C VAL A 17 -6.24 -31.56 -22.55
N SER A 18 -6.69 -32.78 -22.60
CA SER A 18 -7.85 -33.21 -23.41
C SER A 18 -9.15 -32.94 -22.65
N VAL A 19 -10.02 -32.14 -23.26
CA VAL A 19 -11.41 -31.96 -22.84
C VAL A 19 -12.25 -33.03 -23.53
N HIS A 20 -12.89 -33.91 -22.76
CA HIS A 20 -13.92 -34.81 -23.25
C HIS A 20 -15.30 -34.21 -23.00
N VAL A 21 -15.98 -33.90 -24.09
CA VAL A 21 -17.42 -33.62 -24.12
C VAL A 21 -18.15 -34.94 -24.34
N LEU A 22 -19.06 -35.29 -23.46
CA LEU A 22 -20.04 -36.38 -23.71
C LEU A 22 -21.43 -35.76 -23.73
N CYS A 23 -22.03 -35.78 -24.93
CA CYS A 23 -23.46 -35.60 -25.19
C CYS A 23 -24.15 -36.95 -25.14
N ALA A 24 -25.34 -36.99 -24.60
CA ALA A 24 -26.53 -37.75 -24.97
C ALA A 24 -27.42 -37.88 -23.72
N GLY A 25 -28.68 -37.82 -23.77
CA GLY A 25 -29.69 -37.89 -24.77
C GLY A 25 -31.09 -37.59 -24.22
N ALA A 26 -31.97 -37.43 -25.11
CA ALA A 26 -33.28 -36.86 -25.10
C ALA A 26 -34.39 -37.72 -24.48
N ILE A 27 -35.53 -37.08 -24.35
CA ILE A 27 -36.93 -37.49 -24.63
C ILE A 27 -37.89 -37.24 -23.44
N GLY A 28 -38.93 -36.50 -23.75
CA GLY A 28 -40.13 -36.37 -22.91
C GLY A 28 -41.01 -35.18 -23.29
N VAL A 29 -41.85 -35.37 -24.30
CA VAL A 29 -42.86 -34.41 -24.82
C VAL A 29 -44.12 -34.47 -23.95
N ALA A 30 -44.69 -33.30 -23.62
CA ALA A 30 -46.14 -33.14 -23.49
C ALA A 30 -46.53 -31.68 -23.72
N ALA A 31 -47.51 -31.53 -24.57
CA ALA A 31 -47.98 -30.29 -25.19
C ALA A 31 -49.19 -29.66 -24.45
N LEU A 32 -49.46 -28.43 -24.90
CA LEU A 32 -50.75 -27.71 -24.98
C LEU A 32 -50.94 -26.52 -24.02
N GLY A 33 -51.18 -25.38 -24.69
CA GLY A 33 -51.76 -24.18 -24.13
C GLY A 33 -51.38 -22.92 -24.91
N SER A 34 -52.17 -22.61 -25.96
CA SER A 34 -52.03 -21.42 -26.82
C SER A 34 -52.65 -20.12 -26.20
N PRO A 35 -52.52 -18.95 -26.79
CA PRO A 35 -52.11 -17.72 -26.12
C PRO A 35 -53.27 -16.73 -25.94
N GLU A 36 -53.19 -15.90 -24.93
CA GLU A 36 -54.02 -14.66 -24.83
C GLU A 36 -53.21 -13.40 -25.16
N LYS A 37 -53.85 -12.54 -25.94
CA LYS A 37 -53.33 -11.24 -26.42
C LYS A 37 -53.33 -10.16 -25.33
N PRO A 38 -52.48 -9.15 -25.44
CA PRO A 38 -52.29 -8.12 -24.41
C PRO A 38 -53.37 -7.06 -24.44
N ARG A 39 -53.83 -6.69 -23.27
CA ARG A 39 -54.68 -5.54 -23.01
C ARG A 39 -53.84 -4.29 -22.84
N GLN A 40 -54.10 -3.28 -23.69
CA GLN A 40 -53.60 -1.91 -23.52
C GLN A 40 -54.17 -1.28 -22.25
N VAL A 41 -53.34 -0.70 -21.42
CA VAL A 41 -53.74 0.24 -20.38
C VAL A 41 -52.94 1.53 -20.55
N LYS A 42 -53.67 2.61 -20.52
CA LYS A 42 -53.28 4.01 -20.73
C LYS A 42 -52.20 4.49 -19.77
N GLN A 43 -51.30 5.34 -20.28
CA GLN A 43 -50.40 6.18 -19.49
C GLN A 43 -51.19 7.17 -18.60
N PRO A 44 -50.70 7.50 -17.42
CA PRO A 44 -50.84 8.80 -16.81
C PRO A 44 -49.51 9.57 -16.78
N GLN A 45 -49.69 10.87 -16.84
CA GLN A 45 -48.73 11.93 -16.96
C GLN A 45 -47.75 12.03 -15.75
N SER A 46 -46.60 12.59 -16.06
CA SER A 46 -45.53 13.11 -15.23
C SER A 46 -45.88 13.60 -13.83
N ILE A 47 -45.21 13.07 -12.84
CA ILE A 47 -44.92 13.76 -11.58
C ILE A 47 -43.42 13.65 -11.36
N SER A 48 -42.80 14.81 -11.25
CA SER A 48 -41.40 14.99 -10.90
C SER A 48 -41.14 14.48 -9.49
N ASP A 49 -40.30 13.47 -9.35
CA ASP A 49 -39.70 13.13 -8.05
C ASP A 49 -38.19 13.37 -8.10
N ARG A 50 -37.79 14.30 -7.27
CA ARG A 50 -36.42 14.58 -6.92
C ARG A 50 -35.96 13.46 -5.98
N SER A 51 -35.16 12.57 -6.45
CA SER A 51 -34.36 11.71 -5.58
C SER A 51 -32.94 12.28 -5.45
N ALA A 52 -32.60 12.61 -4.23
CA ALA A 52 -31.30 13.10 -3.82
C ALA A 52 -30.20 12.04 -4.09
N GLY A 53 -29.38 12.30 -5.10
CA GLY A 53 -28.09 11.65 -5.26
C GLY A 53 -27.06 12.34 -4.37
N GLY A 54 -26.33 11.59 -3.56
CA GLY A 54 -25.16 12.09 -2.84
C GLY A 54 -24.08 12.61 -3.81
N PRO A 55 -23.16 13.44 -3.36
CA PRO A 55 -22.18 14.09 -4.22
C PRO A 55 -21.20 13.06 -4.79
N GLN A 56 -21.34 12.73 -6.08
CA GLN A 56 -20.26 12.16 -6.87
C GLN A 56 -19.21 13.26 -7.06
N GLU A 57 -17.97 13.01 -6.68
CA GLU A 57 -16.83 13.80 -7.13
C GLU A 57 -16.75 13.70 -8.66
N GLN A 58 -17.27 14.70 -9.34
CA GLN A 58 -17.11 14.84 -10.78
C GLN A 58 -15.69 15.28 -11.07
N THR A 59 -14.89 14.40 -11.66
CA THR A 59 -13.68 14.79 -12.38
C THR A 59 -14.09 15.75 -13.49
N SER A 60 -13.42 16.90 -13.57
CA SER A 60 -13.69 17.93 -14.60
C SER A 60 -13.29 17.49 -16.02
N LEU A 61 -12.72 16.29 -16.19
CA LEU A 61 -12.30 15.71 -17.45
C LEU A 61 -13.49 15.20 -18.27
N SER A 62 -13.49 15.50 -19.58
CA SER A 62 -14.55 15.03 -20.48
C SER A 62 -14.38 13.54 -20.82
N TYR A 63 -15.34 12.72 -20.40
CA TYR A 63 -15.40 11.30 -20.78
C TYR A 63 -15.62 11.10 -22.28
N GLU A 64 -16.44 11.94 -22.93
CA GLU A 64 -16.71 11.84 -24.37
C GLU A 64 -15.44 12.10 -25.19
N GLU A 65 -14.64 13.09 -24.76
CA GLU A 65 -13.36 13.38 -25.39
C GLU A 65 -12.33 12.27 -25.11
N TYR A 66 -12.32 11.73 -23.90
CA TYR A 66 -11.51 10.56 -23.55
C TYR A 66 -11.81 9.39 -24.50
N ARG A 67 -13.08 9.01 -24.62
CA ARG A 67 -13.48 7.86 -25.43
C ARG A 67 -13.18 8.03 -26.91
N SER A 68 -13.41 9.23 -27.44
CA SER A 68 -13.25 9.48 -28.88
C SER A 68 -11.80 9.75 -29.30
N ARG A 69 -10.98 10.33 -28.43
CA ARG A 69 -9.63 10.83 -28.79
C ARG A 69 -8.48 10.16 -28.02
N ILE A 70 -8.69 9.83 -26.75
CA ILE A 70 -7.61 9.32 -25.86
C ILE A 70 -7.58 7.79 -25.86
N GLU A 71 -8.71 7.14 -25.68
CA GLU A 71 -8.81 5.68 -25.64
C GLU A 71 -8.21 5.00 -26.89
N PRO A 72 -8.41 5.49 -28.13
CA PRO A 72 -7.78 4.91 -29.32
C PRO A 72 -6.25 4.94 -29.32
N ILE A 73 -5.64 5.89 -28.61
CA ILE A 73 -4.17 6.00 -28.49
C ILE A 73 -3.60 4.77 -27.78
N PHE A 74 -4.31 4.21 -26.80
CA PHE A 74 -3.87 3.03 -26.04
C PHE A 74 -3.91 1.73 -26.87
N LEU A 75 -4.70 1.71 -27.94
CA LEU A 75 -4.86 0.56 -28.84
C LEU A 75 -3.99 0.65 -30.08
N LYS A 76 -3.36 1.79 -30.30
CA LYS A 76 -2.55 2.03 -31.51
C LYS A 76 -1.27 1.20 -31.47
N ASN A 77 -1.07 0.40 -32.53
CA ASN A 77 0.16 -0.35 -32.74
C ASN A 77 1.26 0.58 -33.28
N ARG A 78 2.45 0.54 -32.69
CA ARG A 78 3.60 1.34 -33.08
C ARG A 78 4.75 0.46 -33.51
N GLN A 79 5.46 0.88 -34.56
CA GLN A 79 6.59 0.14 -35.10
C GLN A 79 7.71 0.03 -34.03
N GLY A 80 8.09 -1.18 -33.67
CA GLY A 80 9.11 -1.46 -32.68
C GLY A 80 8.64 -1.39 -31.20
N ASN A 81 7.37 -1.02 -30.94
CA ASN A 81 6.78 -0.97 -29.62
C ASN A 81 5.46 -1.73 -29.57
N VAL A 82 5.15 -2.31 -28.43
CA VAL A 82 3.83 -2.89 -28.15
C VAL A 82 2.79 -1.79 -27.89
N ARG A 83 1.50 -2.10 -28.02
CA ARG A 83 0.42 -1.18 -27.63
C ARG A 83 0.43 -0.98 -26.11
N CYS A 84 -0.01 0.18 -25.61
CA CYS A 84 -0.24 0.37 -24.18
C CYS A 84 -1.11 -0.75 -23.59
N TYR A 85 -2.15 -1.13 -24.34
CA TYR A 85 -3.06 -2.23 -23.99
C TYR A 85 -2.34 -3.54 -23.68
N ASP A 86 -1.34 -3.94 -24.46
CA ASP A 86 -0.73 -5.28 -24.36
C ASP A 86 -0.07 -5.51 -23.00
N CYS A 87 0.56 -4.49 -22.44
CA CYS A 87 1.14 -4.55 -21.10
C CYS A 87 0.12 -4.18 -20.02
N HIS A 88 -0.65 -3.12 -20.24
CA HIS A 88 -1.50 -2.56 -19.19
C HIS A 88 -2.85 -3.26 -19.00
N SER A 89 -3.23 -4.20 -19.85
CA SER A 89 -4.37 -5.10 -19.63
C SER A 89 -4.00 -6.36 -18.83
N THR A 90 -2.71 -6.72 -18.78
CA THR A 90 -2.24 -7.98 -18.18
C THR A 90 -1.41 -7.77 -16.91
N LEU A 91 -0.62 -6.70 -16.87
CA LEU A 91 0.25 -6.40 -15.74
C LEU A 91 -0.50 -5.67 -14.61
N ALA A 92 -0.17 -5.96 -13.37
CA ALA A 92 -0.70 -5.27 -12.20
C ALA A 92 0.04 -3.92 -12.03
N THR A 93 -0.29 -2.94 -12.88
CA THR A 93 0.24 -1.57 -12.82
C THR A 93 -0.85 -0.59 -12.42
N ARG A 94 -0.48 0.61 -11.97
CA ARG A 94 -1.45 1.69 -11.69
C ARG A 94 -2.24 2.11 -12.93
N PHE A 95 -1.65 2.03 -14.12
CA PHE A 95 -2.33 2.19 -15.39
C PHE A 95 -2.85 0.83 -15.85
N ARG A 96 -3.94 0.35 -15.24
CA ARG A 96 -4.54 -0.94 -15.59
C ARG A 96 -5.76 -0.75 -16.46
N LEU A 97 -5.65 -1.19 -17.72
CA LEU A 97 -6.75 -1.20 -18.66
C LEU A 97 -7.56 -2.51 -18.56
N GLN A 98 -8.86 -2.43 -18.81
CA GLN A 98 -9.72 -3.61 -18.84
C GLN A 98 -9.31 -4.54 -19.99
N PRO A 99 -9.20 -5.87 -19.78
CA PRO A 99 -8.99 -6.81 -20.87
C PRO A 99 -10.22 -6.85 -21.78
N PHE A 100 -10.03 -7.08 -23.08
CA PHE A 100 -11.15 -7.29 -24.01
C PHE A 100 -11.96 -8.53 -23.64
N LEU A 101 -13.23 -8.51 -23.94
CA LEU A 101 -14.04 -9.72 -23.91
C LEU A 101 -13.58 -10.69 -25.02
N PRO A 102 -13.72 -12.01 -24.84
CA PRO A 102 -13.32 -12.98 -25.84
C PRO A 102 -13.95 -12.68 -27.22
N GLY A 103 -13.10 -12.45 -28.22
CA GLY A 103 -13.52 -12.13 -29.58
C GLY A 103 -13.63 -10.63 -29.90
N ASP A 104 -13.50 -9.75 -28.93
CA ASP A 104 -13.57 -8.30 -29.13
C ASP A 104 -12.17 -7.70 -29.39
N SER A 105 -12.15 -6.60 -30.15
CA SER A 105 -10.96 -5.81 -30.44
C SER A 105 -11.05 -4.36 -29.90
N SER A 106 -12.11 -4.07 -29.18
CA SER A 106 -12.39 -2.76 -28.56
C SER A 106 -13.11 -2.95 -27.22
N TRP A 107 -13.09 -1.92 -26.39
CA TRP A 107 -13.82 -1.93 -25.11
C TRP A 107 -15.30 -1.64 -25.28
N THR A 108 -16.12 -2.31 -24.47
CA THR A 108 -17.51 -1.94 -24.26
C THR A 108 -17.60 -0.59 -23.55
N GLU A 109 -18.77 0.05 -23.61
CA GLU A 109 -19.03 1.32 -22.89
C GLU A 109 -18.68 1.23 -21.40
N LYS A 110 -19.03 0.11 -20.76
CA LYS A 110 -18.73 -0.14 -19.35
C LYS A 110 -17.22 -0.21 -19.09
N GLN A 111 -16.48 -0.92 -19.92
CA GLN A 111 -15.01 -1.06 -19.81
C GLN A 111 -14.33 0.29 -20.08
N SER A 112 -14.81 1.07 -21.06
CA SER A 112 -14.29 2.40 -21.35
C SER A 112 -14.46 3.37 -20.18
N ARG A 113 -15.59 3.32 -19.47
CA ARG A 113 -15.80 4.13 -18.25
C ARG A 113 -14.85 3.71 -17.13
N GLN A 114 -14.62 2.42 -16.93
CA GLN A 114 -13.65 1.93 -15.95
C GLN A 114 -12.21 2.34 -16.30
N ASN A 115 -11.85 2.28 -17.59
CA ASN A 115 -10.55 2.77 -18.06
C ASN A 115 -10.42 4.28 -17.88
N PHE A 116 -11.49 5.05 -18.15
CA PHE A 116 -11.52 6.50 -17.93
C PHE A 116 -11.20 6.87 -16.48
N GLU A 117 -11.79 6.16 -15.52
CA GLU A 117 -11.51 6.40 -14.09
C GLU A 117 -10.05 6.14 -13.76
N VAL A 118 -9.50 5.00 -14.16
CA VAL A 118 -8.08 4.67 -13.96
C VAL A 118 -7.19 5.75 -14.57
N VAL A 119 -7.48 6.17 -15.79
CA VAL A 119 -6.71 7.19 -16.51
C VAL A 119 -6.83 8.57 -15.85
N SER A 120 -7.99 8.90 -15.32
CA SER A 120 -8.23 10.17 -14.61
C SER A 120 -7.34 10.35 -13.38
N HIS A 121 -6.97 9.26 -12.71
CA HIS A 121 -6.02 9.29 -11.58
C HIS A 121 -4.55 9.44 -12.00
N LEU A 122 -4.24 9.30 -13.29
CA LEU A 122 -2.88 9.41 -13.83
C LEU A 122 -2.58 10.77 -14.46
N VAL A 123 -3.55 11.68 -14.44
CA VAL A 123 -3.41 13.02 -15.02
C VAL A 123 -3.63 14.10 -13.98
N ASN A 124 -2.96 15.22 -14.20
CA ASN A 124 -3.10 16.42 -13.37
C ASN A 124 -3.71 17.55 -14.22
N PRO A 125 -5.01 17.83 -14.11
CA PRO A 125 -5.64 18.90 -14.87
C PRO A 125 -5.09 20.29 -14.57
N GLN A 126 -4.56 20.52 -13.38
CA GLN A 126 -3.98 21.80 -12.97
C GLN A 126 -2.57 22.00 -13.55
N ASP A 127 -1.84 20.93 -13.81
CA ASP A 127 -0.53 20.95 -14.43
C ASP A 127 -0.36 19.72 -15.36
N PRO A 128 -0.85 19.80 -16.60
CA PRO A 128 -0.83 18.67 -17.52
C PRO A 128 0.55 18.06 -17.73
N LEU A 129 1.61 18.89 -17.65
CA LEU A 129 2.98 18.44 -17.86
C LEU A 129 3.52 17.57 -16.71
N LYS A 130 2.83 17.54 -15.56
CA LYS A 130 3.11 16.65 -14.44
C LYS A 130 2.24 15.39 -14.43
N SER A 131 1.45 15.21 -15.46
CA SER A 131 0.61 14.01 -15.60
C SER A 131 1.48 12.77 -15.84
N ARG A 132 1.38 11.79 -14.97
CA ARG A 132 2.14 10.53 -15.09
C ARG A 132 1.87 9.81 -16.41
N LEU A 133 0.63 9.90 -16.90
CA LEU A 133 0.24 9.39 -18.22
C LEU A 133 1.06 9.99 -19.37
N LEU A 134 1.51 11.24 -19.23
CA LEU A 134 2.29 11.97 -20.22
C LEU A 134 3.81 11.76 -20.05
N LEU A 135 4.28 11.75 -18.80
CA LEU A 135 5.72 11.69 -18.50
C LEU A 135 6.30 10.28 -18.67
N HIS A 136 5.56 9.25 -18.25
CA HIS A 136 6.09 7.89 -18.15
C HIS A 136 6.47 7.29 -19.52
N PRO A 137 5.67 7.40 -20.59
CA PRO A 137 6.04 6.92 -21.93
C PRO A 137 6.80 7.95 -22.80
N LEU A 138 7.13 9.14 -22.29
CA LEU A 138 7.91 10.15 -23.00
C LEU A 138 9.41 9.85 -22.95
N ALA A 139 10.15 10.18 -24.02
CA ALA A 139 11.60 10.07 -24.03
C ALA A 139 12.26 10.95 -22.95
N GLN A 140 13.30 10.43 -22.32
CA GLN A 140 13.98 11.12 -21.21
C GLN A 140 14.56 12.47 -21.67
N GLU A 141 15.09 12.52 -22.89
CA GLU A 141 15.64 13.74 -23.52
C GLU A 141 14.57 14.82 -23.75
N ALA A 142 13.29 14.41 -23.76
CA ALA A 142 12.14 15.30 -23.87
C ALA A 142 11.50 15.64 -22.51
N GLY A 143 12.12 15.23 -21.40
CA GLY A 143 11.63 15.45 -20.03
C GLY A 143 10.80 14.30 -19.49
N GLY A 144 10.86 13.12 -20.10
CA GLY A 144 10.14 11.93 -19.63
C GLY A 144 10.86 11.17 -18.53
N ASP A 145 10.13 10.23 -17.93
CA ASP A 145 10.62 9.32 -16.89
C ASP A 145 11.61 8.29 -17.47
N PRO A 146 12.78 8.03 -16.86
CA PRO A 146 13.76 7.07 -17.34
C PRO A 146 13.31 5.61 -17.31
N THR A 147 12.28 5.25 -16.55
CA THR A 147 11.98 3.87 -16.11
C THR A 147 10.73 3.23 -16.72
N HIS A 148 10.34 3.55 -17.96
CA HIS A 148 9.20 2.88 -18.60
C HIS A 148 9.62 1.57 -19.29
N ALA A 149 9.29 0.41 -18.70
CA ALA A 149 9.66 -0.92 -19.21
C ALA A 149 9.08 -1.25 -20.61
N GLY A 150 7.96 -0.63 -20.99
CA GLY A 150 7.36 -0.74 -22.34
C GLY A 150 8.07 0.06 -23.43
N GLY A 151 9.17 0.73 -23.11
CA GLY A 151 9.90 1.62 -24.03
C GLY A 151 9.31 3.04 -24.08
N LYS A 152 9.87 3.88 -24.92
CA LYS A 152 9.43 5.27 -25.09
C LYS A 152 8.50 5.37 -26.29
N PHE A 153 7.27 5.81 -26.04
CA PHE A 153 6.24 5.93 -27.08
C PHE A 153 6.31 7.26 -27.82
N TRP A 154 6.73 8.33 -27.13
CA TRP A 154 6.84 9.66 -27.70
C TRP A 154 8.27 10.18 -27.59
N ALA A 155 8.84 10.52 -28.75
CA ALA A 155 10.22 11.05 -28.83
C ALA A 155 10.32 12.50 -28.34
N SER A 156 9.21 13.26 -28.39
CA SER A 156 9.16 14.65 -27.95
C SER A 156 7.75 15.04 -27.51
N GLN A 157 7.65 16.14 -26.78
CA GLN A 157 6.37 16.75 -26.40
C GLN A 157 5.58 17.30 -27.60
N ASN A 158 6.20 17.39 -28.80
CA ASN A 158 5.53 17.80 -30.03
C ASN A 158 4.84 16.63 -30.76
N ASP A 159 4.89 15.42 -30.21
CA ASP A 159 4.16 14.28 -30.78
C ASP A 159 2.65 14.57 -30.76
N PRO A 160 1.93 14.34 -31.88
CA PRO A 160 0.49 14.66 -31.97
C PRO A 160 -0.37 13.94 -30.94
N GLU A 161 -0.03 12.72 -30.55
CA GLU A 161 -0.78 11.97 -29.54
C GLU A 161 -0.49 12.50 -28.14
N TRP A 162 0.76 12.83 -27.87
CA TRP A 162 1.14 13.48 -26.61
C TRP A 162 0.43 14.81 -26.43
N GLN A 163 0.34 15.62 -27.50
CA GLN A 163 -0.42 16.87 -27.50
C GLN A 163 -1.92 16.63 -27.32
N THR A 164 -2.47 15.59 -27.98
CA THR A 164 -3.89 15.24 -27.83
C THR A 164 -4.26 14.94 -26.37
N ILE A 165 -3.43 14.16 -25.67
CA ILE A 165 -3.65 13.86 -24.25
C ILE A 165 -3.47 15.14 -23.42
N THR A 166 -2.46 15.94 -23.70
CA THR A 166 -2.19 17.20 -22.99
C THR A 166 -3.37 18.17 -23.10
N ASP A 167 -3.95 18.31 -24.29
CA ASP A 167 -5.10 19.19 -24.52
C ASP A 167 -6.34 18.68 -23.78
N TRP A 168 -6.61 17.38 -23.82
CA TRP A 168 -7.70 16.77 -23.05
C TRP A 168 -7.55 17.04 -21.55
N VAL A 169 -6.34 16.88 -21.01
CA VAL A 169 -6.05 17.16 -19.59
C VAL A 169 -6.25 18.66 -19.27
N ARG A 170 -5.84 19.56 -20.15
CA ARG A 170 -6.04 21.02 -20.01
C ARG A 170 -7.52 21.42 -20.06
N HIS A 171 -8.31 20.82 -20.93
CA HIS A 171 -9.74 21.10 -21.03
C HIS A 171 -10.47 20.73 -19.72
N GLY A 172 -9.99 19.72 -18.99
CA GLY A 172 -10.48 19.38 -17.67
C GLY A 172 -10.32 20.51 -16.63
N SER A 173 -9.38 21.43 -16.81
CA SER A 173 -9.22 22.60 -15.94
C SER A 173 -10.10 23.79 -16.31
N ALA A 174 -10.61 23.86 -17.54
CA ALA A 174 -11.41 24.99 -18.03
C ALA A 174 -12.85 25.03 -17.46
N GLY A 175 -13.33 23.96 -16.82
CA GLY A 175 -14.65 23.86 -16.19
C GLY A 175 -14.75 24.38 -14.76
N LEU A 176 -13.66 24.85 -14.16
CA LEU A 176 -13.65 25.35 -12.78
C LEU A 176 -14.01 26.84 -12.75
N SER A 177 -15.31 27.17 -12.76
CA SER A 177 -15.79 28.51 -12.42
C SER A 177 -15.45 28.86 -10.95
N PRO A 178 -15.18 30.17 -10.64
CA PRO A 178 -14.72 30.62 -9.31
C PRO A 178 -15.66 30.36 -8.13
N THR A 179 -16.86 29.85 -8.39
CA THR A 179 -17.90 29.60 -7.37
C THR A 179 -17.69 28.32 -6.53
N HIS A 180 -16.76 27.45 -6.87
CA HIS A 180 -16.46 26.24 -6.09
C HIS A 180 -15.41 26.40 -4.99
N LEU A 181 -14.86 27.61 -4.80
CA LEU A 181 -13.96 27.91 -3.66
C LEU A 181 -14.70 28.04 -2.31
N ALA A 182 -16.03 28.07 -2.31
CA ALA A 182 -16.81 28.23 -1.07
C ALA A 182 -17.14 26.92 -0.33
N SER A 183 -16.94 25.74 -0.92
CA SER A 183 -17.28 24.46 -0.26
C SER A 183 -16.09 23.72 0.38
N ARG A 184 -14.90 24.31 0.38
CA ARG A 184 -13.71 23.82 1.10
C ARG A 184 -13.57 24.32 2.55
N SER A 185 -14.61 24.88 3.13
CA SER A 185 -14.57 25.47 4.49
C SER A 185 -14.71 24.48 5.65
N ALA A 186 -14.55 23.18 5.45
CA ALA A 186 -14.59 22.19 6.54
C ALA A 186 -13.24 21.57 6.93
N ALA A 187 -12.15 21.85 6.18
CA ALA A 187 -10.78 21.61 6.67
C ALA A 187 -10.37 22.85 7.49
N GLY A 188 -10.07 22.70 8.77
CA GLY A 188 -9.83 23.79 9.70
C GLY A 188 -8.92 24.86 9.10
N ALA A 189 -9.35 26.14 9.21
CA ALA A 189 -8.59 27.27 8.68
C ALA A 189 -7.16 27.24 9.24
N LEU A 190 -6.14 27.34 8.35
CA LEU A 190 -4.74 27.42 8.75
C LEU A 190 -4.50 28.63 9.67
N ASP A 191 -3.70 28.44 10.70
CA ASP A 191 -3.44 29.45 11.72
C ASP A 191 -2.57 30.58 11.17
N SER A 192 -3.15 31.78 11.06
CA SER A 192 -2.47 32.99 10.60
C SER A 192 -1.42 33.51 11.60
N GLN A 193 -1.59 33.25 12.90
CA GLN A 193 -0.61 33.65 13.91
C GLN A 193 0.62 32.73 13.88
N PHE A 194 0.40 31.44 13.72
CA PHE A 194 1.50 30.49 13.49
C PHE A 194 2.25 30.85 12.20
N PHE A 195 1.53 31.14 11.12
CA PHE A 195 2.14 31.59 9.88
C PHE A 195 3.04 32.82 10.12
N LYS A 196 2.50 33.88 10.73
CA LYS A 196 3.23 35.12 10.97
C LYS A 196 4.45 34.91 11.85
N SER A 197 4.34 34.11 12.92
CA SER A 197 5.37 33.96 13.94
C SER A 197 6.41 32.89 13.62
N LYS A 198 6.09 31.86 12.85
CA LYS A 198 6.94 30.69 12.59
C LYS A 198 7.26 30.45 11.11
N VAL A 199 6.27 30.56 10.22
CA VAL A 199 6.46 30.28 8.80
C VAL A 199 7.06 31.46 8.05
N GLN A 200 6.49 32.64 8.22
CA GLN A 200 6.92 33.86 7.51
C GLN A 200 8.40 34.24 7.73
N PRO A 201 9.00 34.12 8.92
CA PRO A 201 10.42 34.36 9.10
C PRO A 201 11.33 33.48 8.26
N ILE A 202 10.90 32.28 7.90
CA ILE A 202 11.64 31.33 7.05
C ILE A 202 11.91 31.95 5.67
N PHE A 203 10.99 32.72 5.14
CA PHE A 203 11.14 33.37 3.84
C PHE A 203 12.20 34.45 3.78
N LEU A 204 12.57 35.02 4.95
CA LEU A 204 13.62 36.00 5.08
C LEU A 204 14.97 35.42 5.46
N LYS A 205 15.02 34.14 5.82
CA LYS A 205 16.22 33.44 6.29
C LYS A 205 17.24 33.29 5.18
N GLU A 206 18.50 33.65 5.46
CA GLU A 206 19.62 33.34 4.56
C GLU A 206 20.08 31.90 4.74
N ARG A 207 20.36 31.25 3.64
CA ARG A 207 20.88 29.89 3.61
C ARG A 207 22.16 29.84 2.78
N PRO A 208 23.24 29.20 3.27
CA PRO A 208 24.51 29.12 2.53
C PRO A 208 24.29 28.53 1.12
N GLY A 209 24.72 29.27 0.10
CA GLY A 209 24.62 28.85 -1.30
C GLY A 209 23.25 29.03 -1.96
N HIS A 210 22.26 29.60 -1.26
CA HIS A 210 20.91 29.81 -1.78
C HIS A 210 20.44 31.25 -1.64
N ALA A 211 19.66 31.71 -2.62
CA ALA A 211 18.95 32.98 -2.49
C ALA A 211 17.82 32.85 -1.45
N ARG A 212 17.56 33.88 -0.65
CA ARG A 212 16.37 33.92 0.21
C ARG A 212 15.09 33.79 -0.62
N CYS A 213 14.07 33.11 -0.11
CA CYS A 213 12.76 33.06 -0.78
C CYS A 213 12.27 34.46 -1.12
N TYR A 214 12.37 35.38 -0.16
CA TYR A 214 12.03 36.80 -0.33
C TYR A 214 12.72 37.45 -1.54
N GLY A 215 14.01 37.22 -1.78
CA GLY A 215 14.76 37.87 -2.85
C GLY A 215 14.16 37.63 -4.25
N CYS A 216 13.71 36.42 -4.52
CA CYS A 216 13.07 36.08 -5.80
C CYS A 216 11.57 36.36 -5.80
N HIS A 217 10.88 36.06 -4.70
CA HIS A 217 9.42 36.11 -4.63
C HIS A 217 8.83 37.47 -4.32
N SER A 218 9.65 38.48 -3.95
CA SER A 218 9.21 39.88 -3.83
C SER A 218 9.49 40.73 -5.08
N GLU A 219 10.42 40.28 -5.95
CA GLU A 219 10.88 41.12 -7.08
C GLU A 219 10.22 40.71 -8.42
N TYR A 220 9.89 39.44 -8.60
CA TYR A 220 9.35 38.91 -9.86
C TYR A 220 7.86 38.67 -9.75
N ASN A 221 7.12 39.00 -10.84
CA ASN A 221 5.70 38.71 -10.94
C ASN A 221 5.48 37.20 -11.16
N ARG A 222 5.47 36.45 -10.05
CA ARG A 222 5.29 35.00 -10.01
C ARG A 222 3.98 34.65 -9.29
N SER A 223 3.49 33.45 -9.51
CA SER A 223 2.29 32.95 -8.82
C SER A 223 2.45 32.96 -7.29
N PHE A 224 3.61 32.56 -6.77
CA PHE A 224 3.99 32.73 -5.37
C PHE A 224 4.68 34.10 -5.21
N HIS A 225 3.96 35.07 -4.65
CA HIS A 225 4.45 36.44 -4.46
C HIS A 225 4.44 36.84 -2.98
N LEU A 226 5.53 37.48 -2.53
CA LEU A 226 5.66 38.06 -1.20
C LEU A 226 5.68 39.58 -1.30
N GLU A 227 5.04 40.26 -0.36
CA GLU A 227 5.06 41.71 -0.24
C GLU A 227 6.51 42.24 -0.08
N LYS A 228 6.82 43.37 -0.71
CA LYS A 228 8.10 44.03 -0.49
C LYS A 228 8.17 44.59 0.92
N LEU A 229 9.30 44.39 1.59
CA LEU A 229 9.55 45.01 2.87
C LEU A 229 9.55 46.55 2.72
N SER A 230 9.00 47.23 3.71
CA SER A 230 9.11 48.70 3.78
C SER A 230 10.58 49.11 3.86
N PRO A 231 10.98 50.26 3.27
CA PRO A 231 12.36 50.70 3.29
C PRO A 231 12.95 50.75 4.73
N GLY A 232 14.04 50.01 4.94
CA GLY A 232 14.70 49.88 6.24
C GLY A 232 14.06 48.92 7.24
N ALA A 233 12.96 48.26 6.88
CA ALA A 233 12.29 47.28 7.76
C ALA A 233 12.94 45.88 7.65
N ALA A 234 13.14 45.24 8.80
CA ALA A 234 13.62 43.86 8.87
C ALA A 234 12.50 42.82 8.77
N ASN A 235 11.25 43.24 8.97
CA ASN A 235 10.06 42.36 8.93
C ASN A 235 8.90 43.07 8.25
N TRP A 236 7.90 42.31 7.82
CA TRP A 236 6.67 42.83 7.28
C TRP A 236 5.76 43.42 8.35
N THR A 237 4.97 44.44 7.98
CA THR A 237 3.87 44.94 8.82
C THR A 237 2.76 43.89 8.96
N ASP A 238 1.80 44.13 9.84
CA ASP A 238 0.67 43.24 10.05
C ASP A 238 -0.19 43.12 8.79
N GLU A 239 -0.41 44.21 8.08
CA GLU A 239 -1.17 44.21 6.83
C GLU A 239 -0.41 43.49 5.70
N GLN A 240 0.90 43.67 5.62
CA GLN A 240 1.73 42.92 4.66
C GLN A 240 1.76 41.43 4.99
N SER A 241 1.86 41.09 6.28
CA SER A 241 1.80 39.69 6.74
C SER A 241 0.46 39.02 6.41
N GLN A 242 -0.63 39.78 6.54
CA GLN A 242 -1.96 39.27 6.17
C GLN A 242 -2.07 39.02 4.66
N ARG A 243 -1.54 39.91 3.81
CA ARG A 243 -1.51 39.69 2.34
C ARG A 243 -0.60 38.53 1.95
N ASN A 244 0.56 38.41 2.58
CA ASN A 244 1.46 37.26 2.41
C ASN A 244 0.74 35.94 2.77
N PHE A 245 0.02 35.94 3.89
CA PHE A 245 -0.77 34.78 4.31
C PHE A 245 -1.76 34.36 3.24
N GLN A 246 -2.55 35.31 2.68
CA GLN A 246 -3.51 35.01 1.63
C GLN A 246 -2.85 34.49 0.34
N ASN A 247 -1.71 35.03 -0.05
CA ASN A 247 -0.95 34.54 -1.21
C ASN A 247 -0.41 33.14 -0.98
N VAL A 248 0.16 32.87 0.21
CA VAL A 248 0.71 31.56 0.54
C VAL A 248 -0.35 30.48 0.61
N LEU A 249 -1.58 30.80 1.06
CA LEU A 249 -2.69 29.86 1.07
C LEU A 249 -3.00 29.26 -0.31
N GLN A 250 -2.71 29.98 -1.40
CA GLN A 250 -2.91 29.47 -2.77
C GLN A 250 -1.89 28.40 -3.18
N HIS A 251 -0.82 28.24 -2.42
CA HIS A 251 0.30 27.32 -2.68
C HIS A 251 0.39 26.19 -1.65
N VAL A 252 -0.63 26.02 -0.83
CA VAL A 252 -0.72 24.94 0.15
C VAL A 252 -2.03 24.16 0.00
N VAL A 253 -1.95 22.88 0.26
CA VAL A 253 -3.11 22.01 0.42
C VAL A 253 -3.26 21.74 1.91
N PRO A 254 -4.23 22.39 2.60
CA PRO A 254 -4.40 22.22 4.04
C PRO A 254 -4.54 20.75 4.43
N GLY A 255 -3.73 20.30 5.39
CA GLY A 255 -3.66 18.91 5.82
C GLY A 255 -2.64 18.06 5.05
N ASP A 256 -2.17 18.52 3.89
CA ASP A 256 -1.27 17.73 3.03
C ASP A 256 0.01 18.50 2.64
N PRO A 257 1.09 18.39 3.42
CA PRO A 257 2.39 18.97 3.08
C PRO A 257 3.00 18.44 1.78
N GLY A 258 2.79 17.14 1.49
CA GLY A 258 3.38 16.47 0.32
C GLY A 258 2.79 16.94 -1.03
N SER A 259 1.55 17.47 -1.02
CA SER A 259 0.90 18.05 -2.19
C SER A 259 0.95 19.58 -2.19
N SER A 260 1.60 20.20 -1.19
CA SER A 260 1.69 21.65 -1.08
C SER A 260 2.87 22.20 -1.87
N ALA A 261 2.61 22.96 -2.94
CA ALA A 261 3.64 23.54 -3.81
C ALA A 261 4.68 24.38 -3.03
N LEU A 262 4.25 25.04 -1.95
CA LEU A 262 5.12 25.78 -1.03
C LEU A 262 6.24 24.91 -0.43
N LEU A 263 6.00 23.61 -0.26
CA LEU A 263 6.92 22.65 0.35
C LEU A 263 7.64 21.79 -0.70
N VAL A 264 6.96 21.47 -1.80
CA VAL A 264 7.48 20.56 -2.85
C VAL A 264 8.46 21.30 -3.78
N HIS A 265 8.14 22.53 -4.23
CA HIS A 265 9.01 23.27 -5.15
C HIS A 265 10.41 23.58 -4.61
N PRO A 266 10.59 24.05 -3.37
CA PRO A 266 11.93 24.33 -2.84
C PRO A 266 12.64 23.11 -2.22
N LEU A 267 12.06 21.92 -2.29
CA LEU A 267 12.65 20.68 -1.79
C LEU A 267 13.55 20.04 -2.85
N ALA A 268 14.65 19.41 -2.42
CA ALA A 268 15.53 18.66 -3.32
C ALA A 268 14.79 17.49 -3.98
N PRO A 269 15.06 17.21 -5.28
CA PRO A 269 14.40 16.13 -6.02
C PRO A 269 14.56 14.77 -5.34
N GLU A 270 15.72 14.50 -4.76
CA GLU A 270 16.05 13.27 -4.04
C GLU A 270 15.21 13.09 -2.78
N ALA A 271 14.64 14.18 -2.27
CA ALA A 271 13.75 14.19 -1.11
C ALA A 271 12.25 14.24 -1.51
N GLY A 272 11.95 14.09 -2.80
CA GLY A 272 10.59 14.15 -3.34
C GLY A 272 10.14 15.54 -3.80
N GLY A 273 11.10 16.46 -4.01
CA GLY A 273 10.85 17.82 -4.47
C GLY A 273 10.79 17.94 -6.00
N ASP A 274 10.53 19.18 -6.45
CA ASP A 274 10.47 19.52 -7.87
C ASP A 274 11.88 19.80 -8.41
N PRO A 275 12.32 19.18 -9.52
CA PRO A 275 13.63 19.39 -10.10
C PRO A 275 13.85 20.81 -10.68
N PHE A 276 12.79 21.63 -10.83
CA PHE A 276 12.84 22.89 -11.58
C PHE A 276 12.62 24.16 -10.73
N HIS A 277 13.01 24.18 -9.47
CA HIS A 277 12.96 25.42 -8.68
C HIS A 277 14.16 26.32 -9.01
N SER A 278 13.95 27.38 -9.82
CA SER A 278 15.00 28.29 -10.29
C SER A 278 15.76 29.05 -9.19
N GLY A 279 15.23 29.12 -7.97
CA GLY A 279 15.89 29.68 -6.77
C GLY A 279 16.79 28.68 -6.04
N GLY A 280 17.00 27.48 -6.58
CA GLY A 280 17.69 26.37 -5.94
C GLY A 280 16.80 25.65 -4.90
N HIS A 281 17.26 24.48 -4.47
CA HIS A 281 16.52 23.67 -3.49
C HIS A 281 16.85 24.17 -2.08
N GLN A 282 15.91 24.89 -1.49
CA GLN A 282 16.06 25.50 -0.15
C GLN A 282 16.13 24.45 0.97
N PHE A 283 15.48 23.29 0.74
CA PHE A 283 15.41 22.18 1.68
C PHE A 283 16.06 20.95 1.06
N GLN A 284 17.11 20.43 1.70
CA GLN A 284 17.81 19.22 1.21
C GLN A 284 17.07 17.93 1.58
N SER A 285 16.17 17.99 2.57
CA SER A 285 15.33 16.87 2.95
C SER A 285 14.05 17.36 3.63
N GLN A 286 13.04 16.50 3.72
CA GLN A 286 11.83 16.77 4.49
C GLN A 286 12.08 16.84 6.01
N ASN A 287 13.29 16.50 6.47
CA ASN A 287 13.72 16.64 7.87
C ASN A 287 14.38 18.00 8.16
N ASP A 288 14.50 18.88 7.18
CA ASP A 288 14.93 20.27 7.41
C ASP A 288 13.99 20.95 8.41
N SER A 289 14.53 21.62 9.43
CA SER A 289 13.73 22.21 10.50
C SER A 289 12.73 23.25 10.02
N ASP A 290 13.08 23.99 8.97
CA ASP A 290 12.19 25.00 8.39
C ASP A 290 11.12 24.34 7.51
N TRP A 291 11.48 23.27 6.77
CA TRP A 291 10.51 22.44 6.04
C TRP A 291 9.48 21.84 7.00
N LEU A 292 9.94 21.26 8.12
CA LEU A 292 9.07 20.69 9.15
C LEU A 292 8.14 21.73 9.78
N THR A 293 8.64 22.96 10.00
CA THR A 293 7.84 24.07 10.54
C THR A 293 6.71 24.48 9.58
N ILE A 294 7.00 24.57 8.28
CA ILE A 294 5.97 24.87 7.27
C ILE A 294 5.00 23.69 7.16
N ALA A 295 5.50 22.46 7.15
CA ALA A 295 4.67 21.26 7.08
C ALA A 295 3.73 21.12 8.30
N GLU A 296 4.20 21.46 9.51
CA GLU A 296 3.37 21.51 10.72
C GLU A 296 2.21 22.50 10.55
N TRP A 297 2.51 23.72 10.07
CA TRP A 297 1.47 24.70 9.79
C TRP A 297 0.47 24.21 8.76
N VAL A 298 0.93 23.63 7.64
CA VAL A 298 0.06 23.09 6.58
C VAL A 298 -0.84 21.97 7.11
N ARG A 299 -0.34 21.14 8.04
CA ARG A 299 -1.16 20.12 8.71
C ARG A 299 -2.28 20.67 9.57
N GLY A 300 -2.26 21.96 9.89
CA GLY A 300 -3.32 22.64 10.64
C GLY A 300 -3.24 22.42 12.16
N SER A 301 -2.04 22.46 12.74
CA SER A 301 -1.85 22.42 14.20
C SER A 301 -2.56 23.58 14.88
N ARG A 302 -3.40 23.29 15.87
CA ARG A 302 -4.06 24.32 16.69
C ARG A 302 -3.02 25.08 17.51
N ALA A 303 -3.00 26.42 17.41
CA ALA A 303 -2.23 27.26 18.31
C ALA A 303 -2.66 27.01 19.77
N GLY A 304 -1.74 26.59 20.61
CA GLY A 304 -1.99 26.50 22.05
C GLY A 304 -1.20 25.46 22.83
N VAL A 305 -0.25 24.75 22.23
CA VAL A 305 0.60 23.82 22.98
C VAL A 305 2.05 24.06 22.59
N GLY A 306 2.89 24.41 23.58
CA GLY A 306 4.32 24.61 23.39
C GLY A 306 5.03 23.37 22.85
N PRO A 307 6.30 23.48 22.39
CA PRO A 307 6.98 22.48 21.57
C PRO A 307 7.21 21.11 22.22
N ASP A 308 6.63 20.81 23.40
CA ASP A 308 6.92 19.57 24.13
C ASP A 308 5.70 18.88 24.77
N SER A 309 4.47 19.17 24.33
CA SER A 309 3.27 18.57 24.94
C SER A 309 2.34 17.83 23.98
N SER A 310 2.74 17.52 22.73
CA SER A 310 2.06 16.47 21.96
C SER A 310 2.31 15.15 22.68
N PRO A 311 1.26 14.39 23.04
CA PRO A 311 1.48 13.08 23.63
C PRO A 311 2.34 12.26 22.65
N LYS A 312 3.48 11.74 23.12
CA LYS A 312 4.30 10.81 22.31
C LYS A 312 3.38 9.69 21.84
N PRO A 313 3.45 9.28 20.57
CA PRO A 313 2.66 8.16 20.12
C PRO A 313 2.92 6.94 20.99
N LEU A 314 1.86 6.24 21.39
CA LEU A 314 1.98 5.01 22.17
C LEU A 314 2.81 3.98 21.40
N ALA A 315 2.60 3.91 20.10
CA ALA A 315 3.33 3.08 19.18
C ALA A 315 3.19 3.61 17.74
N LEU A 316 4.13 3.26 16.89
CA LEU A 316 4.02 3.44 15.43
C LEU A 316 3.73 2.09 14.77
N ILE A 317 2.74 2.09 13.89
CA ILE A 317 2.33 0.92 13.12
C ILE A 317 2.91 1.06 11.71
N TYR A 318 3.76 0.14 11.32
CA TYR A 318 4.39 0.10 10.01
C TYR A 318 3.70 -0.92 9.13
N VAL A 319 3.36 -0.53 7.91
CA VAL A 319 2.73 -1.42 6.93
C VAL A 319 3.50 -1.38 5.61
N THR A 320 3.92 -2.54 5.12
CA THR A 320 4.59 -2.67 3.83
C THR A 320 3.57 -2.76 2.71
N ASN A 321 3.69 -1.91 1.68
CA ASN A 321 2.78 -1.82 0.54
C ASN A 321 3.48 -2.38 -0.70
N SER A 322 3.28 -3.66 -0.98
CA SER A 322 4.10 -4.38 -1.95
C SER A 322 3.89 -3.95 -3.40
N ALA A 323 2.75 -3.36 -3.76
CA ALA A 323 2.52 -2.83 -5.11
C ALA A 323 2.77 -1.31 -5.23
N ALA A 324 3.01 -0.63 -4.11
CA ALA A 324 3.35 0.79 -4.10
C ALA A 324 4.84 1.06 -3.84
N ASP A 325 5.63 0.01 -3.52
CA ASP A 325 7.06 0.09 -3.19
C ASP A 325 7.33 1.06 -2.03
N THR A 326 6.41 1.07 -1.04
CA THR A 326 6.44 1.97 0.11
C THR A 326 6.17 1.24 1.42
N ILE A 327 6.51 1.92 2.52
CA ILE A 327 6.08 1.55 3.87
C ILE A 327 5.39 2.76 4.47
N ASP A 328 4.13 2.60 4.84
CA ASP A 328 3.42 3.64 5.57
C ASP A 328 3.59 3.45 7.07
N VAL A 329 3.78 4.57 7.76
CA VAL A 329 3.94 4.63 9.21
C VAL A 329 2.74 5.34 9.82
N ILE A 330 1.96 4.64 10.62
CA ILE A 330 0.74 5.12 11.23
C ILE A 330 1.00 5.40 12.72
N ASP A 331 0.66 6.59 13.17
CA ASP A 331 0.60 6.92 14.60
C ASP A 331 -0.65 6.29 15.23
N SER A 332 -0.44 5.38 16.18
CA SER A 332 -1.53 4.66 16.86
C SER A 332 -2.43 5.55 17.74
N THR A 333 -1.98 6.76 18.08
CA THR A 333 -2.76 7.72 18.87
C THR A 333 -3.77 8.47 18.01
N THR A 334 -3.36 8.82 16.79
CA THR A 334 -4.17 9.62 15.87
C THR A 334 -4.82 8.81 14.76
N ASN A 335 -4.37 7.57 14.53
CA ASN A 335 -4.74 6.72 13.40
C ASN A 335 -4.49 7.40 12.03
N LYS A 336 -3.41 8.14 11.92
CA LYS A 336 -3.00 8.82 10.68
C LYS A 336 -1.63 8.34 10.23
N VAL A 337 -1.43 8.28 8.90
CA VAL A 337 -0.10 8.10 8.32
C VAL A 337 0.72 9.36 8.62
N VAL A 338 1.88 9.17 9.24
CA VAL A 338 2.79 10.25 9.67
C VAL A 338 4.12 10.24 8.92
N GLN A 339 4.44 9.14 8.23
CA GLN A 339 5.62 9.02 7.39
C GLN A 339 5.35 7.98 6.28
N VAL A 340 5.92 8.22 5.10
CA VAL A 340 5.96 7.23 4.01
C VAL A 340 7.44 7.03 3.65
N ILE A 341 7.89 5.79 3.73
CA ILE A 341 9.24 5.36 3.32
C ILE A 341 9.13 4.76 1.93
N SER A 342 9.90 5.25 0.97
CA SER A 342 9.83 4.85 -0.45
C SER A 342 11.12 4.19 -0.92
N GLY A 343 11.09 3.56 -2.10
CA GLY A 343 12.27 3.03 -2.79
C GLY A 343 12.67 1.62 -2.37
N ILE A 344 11.77 0.87 -1.73
CA ILE A 344 11.96 -0.55 -1.43
C ILE A 344 10.99 -1.33 -2.34
N GLU A 345 11.51 -1.99 -3.35
CA GLU A 345 10.71 -2.73 -4.31
C GLU A 345 10.12 -4.01 -3.69
N LEU A 346 8.82 -4.22 -3.86
CA LEU A 346 8.09 -5.36 -3.32
C LEU A 346 8.42 -5.62 -1.83
N PRO A 347 8.27 -4.62 -0.93
CA PRO A 347 8.54 -4.79 0.49
C PRO A 347 7.55 -5.80 1.08
N HIS A 348 8.04 -6.78 1.84
CA HIS A 348 7.18 -7.79 2.43
C HIS A 348 7.31 -7.86 3.97
N GLY A 349 8.34 -8.50 4.49
CA GLY A 349 8.58 -8.61 5.92
C GLY A 349 9.17 -7.33 6.51
N ILE A 350 8.83 -7.03 7.77
CA ILE A 350 9.36 -5.87 8.49
C ILE A 350 9.60 -6.19 9.95
N ALA A 351 10.76 -5.77 10.49
CA ALA A 351 11.10 -5.83 11.91
C ALA A 351 11.96 -4.61 12.29
N PHE A 352 12.18 -4.43 13.60
CA PHE A 352 12.85 -3.27 14.15
C PHE A 352 14.01 -3.69 15.05
N SER A 353 15.09 -2.91 15.07
CA SER A 353 16.11 -3.05 16.12
C SER A 353 15.48 -2.74 17.51
N PRO A 354 15.98 -3.35 18.60
CA PRO A 354 15.41 -3.14 19.93
C PRO A 354 15.44 -1.69 20.42
N ASP A 355 16.38 -0.89 19.93
CA ASP A 355 16.48 0.55 20.19
C ASP A 355 15.55 1.40 19.27
N GLY A 356 14.88 0.76 18.32
CA GLY A 356 14.01 1.41 17.36
C GLY A 356 14.72 2.34 16.37
N SER A 357 16.04 2.27 16.25
CA SER A 357 16.79 3.14 15.33
C SER A 357 16.79 2.63 13.89
N ARG A 358 16.69 1.31 13.69
CA ARG A 358 16.74 0.64 12.38
C ARG A 358 15.46 -0.13 12.10
N ILE A 359 15.10 -0.13 10.84
CA ILE A 359 14.06 -0.97 10.26
C ILE A 359 14.73 -1.98 9.33
N TYR A 360 14.36 -3.24 9.45
CA TYR A 360 14.78 -4.31 8.57
C TYR A 360 13.61 -4.71 7.69
N VAL A 361 13.80 -4.71 6.36
CA VAL A 361 12.73 -4.97 5.39
C VAL A 361 13.22 -6.03 4.40
N SER A 362 12.43 -7.08 4.21
CA SER A 362 12.70 -8.03 3.12
C SER A 362 12.22 -7.45 1.80
N ASN A 363 13.14 -7.31 0.85
CA ASN A 363 12.91 -6.85 -0.51
C ASN A 363 12.86 -8.08 -1.43
N GLU A 364 11.64 -8.43 -1.86
CA GLU A 364 11.44 -9.64 -2.67
C GLU A 364 11.97 -9.50 -4.10
N SER A 365 12.02 -8.27 -4.63
CA SER A 365 12.46 -8.00 -6.00
C SER A 365 13.97 -8.20 -6.16
N GLU A 366 14.74 -7.63 -5.24
CA GLU A 366 16.21 -7.64 -5.31
C GLU A 366 16.84 -8.81 -4.57
N SER A 367 16.07 -9.61 -3.83
CA SER A 367 16.59 -10.69 -2.96
C SER A 367 17.60 -10.17 -1.92
N VAL A 368 17.27 -9.06 -1.29
CA VAL A 368 18.08 -8.42 -0.24
C VAL A 368 17.26 -8.16 1.03
N LEU A 369 17.98 -7.95 2.13
CA LEU A 369 17.47 -7.32 3.32
C LEU A 369 17.86 -5.85 3.27
N ASP A 370 16.89 -4.96 3.14
CA ASP A 370 17.09 -3.52 3.27
C ASP A 370 17.16 -3.13 4.75
N VAL A 371 18.19 -2.39 5.11
CA VAL A 371 18.38 -1.81 6.44
C VAL A 371 18.15 -0.31 6.32
N VAL A 372 17.09 0.16 6.94
CA VAL A 372 16.59 1.53 6.79
C VAL A 372 16.80 2.29 8.09
N ASP A 373 17.28 3.53 8.02
CA ASP A 373 17.23 4.45 9.15
C ASP A 373 15.79 4.86 9.42
N ARG A 374 15.33 4.64 10.62
CA ARG A 374 13.93 4.89 10.96
C ARG A 374 13.54 6.36 10.86
N LYS A 375 14.44 7.28 11.21
CA LYS A 375 14.11 8.71 11.25
C LYS A 375 14.08 9.32 9.86
N SER A 376 15.11 9.05 9.06
CA SER A 376 15.20 9.59 7.71
C SER A 376 14.36 8.78 6.70
N GLY A 377 14.12 7.50 6.95
CA GLY A 377 13.53 6.59 5.97
C GLY A 377 14.52 6.14 4.88
N GLU A 378 15.81 6.50 5.00
CA GLU A 378 16.82 6.18 3.99
C GLU A 378 17.36 4.77 4.15
N ILE A 379 17.59 4.07 3.04
CA ILE A 379 18.23 2.76 3.01
C ILE A 379 19.72 2.94 3.30
N GLN A 380 20.17 2.53 4.48
CA GLN A 380 21.58 2.58 4.88
C GLN A 380 22.42 1.44 4.28
N ARG A 381 21.80 0.28 4.09
CA ARG A 381 22.50 -0.93 3.63
C ARG A 381 21.53 -1.89 2.96
N LYS A 382 21.99 -2.54 1.90
CA LYS A 382 21.37 -3.73 1.29
C LYS A 382 22.25 -4.94 1.60
N VAL A 383 21.69 -5.96 2.24
CA VAL A 383 22.37 -7.20 2.61
C VAL A 383 21.92 -8.31 1.68
N SER A 384 22.83 -8.87 0.89
CA SER A 384 22.51 -9.95 -0.05
C SER A 384 22.08 -11.23 0.67
N LEU A 385 20.96 -11.79 0.25
CA LEU A 385 20.37 -13.02 0.78
C LEU A 385 20.68 -14.23 -0.11
N SER A 386 20.45 -15.43 0.39
CA SER A 386 20.68 -16.67 -0.37
C SER A 386 19.63 -16.94 -1.46
N GLY A 387 18.55 -16.19 -1.46
CA GLY A 387 17.45 -16.27 -2.44
C GLY A 387 16.35 -15.28 -2.12
N ARG A 388 15.21 -15.44 -2.79
CA ARG A 388 14.05 -14.55 -2.64
C ARG A 388 13.50 -14.64 -1.20
N PRO A 389 13.50 -13.55 -0.45
CA PRO A 389 12.99 -13.53 0.91
C PRO A 389 11.45 -13.48 0.93
N ASN A 390 10.88 -13.76 2.11
CA ASN A 390 9.49 -13.46 2.39
C ASN A 390 9.39 -12.71 3.72
N ASN A 391 9.30 -13.42 4.85
CA ASN A 391 9.19 -12.81 6.15
C ASN A 391 10.54 -12.80 6.89
N LEU A 392 10.64 -11.99 7.92
CA LEU A 392 11.80 -11.90 8.78
C LEU A 392 11.41 -11.72 10.25
N SER A 393 12.34 -12.04 11.14
CA SER A 393 12.19 -11.83 12.57
C SER A 393 13.56 -11.48 13.18
N ILE A 394 13.57 -10.89 14.37
CA ILE A 394 14.80 -10.50 15.07
C ILE A 394 14.84 -11.13 16.46
N THR A 395 16.02 -11.49 16.93
CA THR A 395 16.21 -11.97 18.31
C THR A 395 15.98 -10.82 19.30
N LYS A 396 15.51 -11.17 20.52
CA LYS A 396 15.18 -10.19 21.58
C LYS A 396 16.36 -9.27 21.95
N ASP A 397 17.58 -9.79 21.85
CA ASP A 397 18.82 -9.04 22.10
C ASP A 397 19.23 -8.16 20.90
N GLY A 398 18.52 -8.25 19.79
CA GLY A 398 18.77 -7.49 18.57
C GLY A 398 20.02 -7.89 17.80
N ARG A 399 20.69 -8.99 18.17
CA ARG A 399 21.97 -9.37 17.54
C ARG A 399 21.80 -10.08 16.20
N ARG A 400 20.70 -10.78 16.00
CA ARG A 400 20.48 -11.62 14.82
C ARG A 400 19.15 -11.31 14.16
N VAL A 401 19.20 -11.04 12.85
CA VAL A 401 18.01 -10.96 12.00
C VAL A 401 17.90 -12.25 11.22
N LEU A 402 16.77 -12.94 11.34
CA LEU A 402 16.48 -14.17 10.63
C LEU A 402 15.54 -13.87 9.48
N VAL A 403 15.92 -14.26 8.27
CA VAL A 403 15.14 -14.02 7.05
C VAL A 403 14.73 -15.33 6.43
N GLY A 404 13.44 -15.54 6.24
CA GLY A 404 12.90 -16.71 5.55
C GLY A 404 13.12 -16.62 4.05
N ILE A 405 13.79 -17.59 3.46
CA ILE A 405 14.09 -17.70 2.04
C ILE A 405 13.14 -18.73 1.41
N ARG A 406 12.38 -18.29 0.42
CA ARG A 406 11.39 -19.12 -0.25
C ARG A 406 11.96 -19.91 -1.40
N THR A 407 12.68 -19.25 -2.32
CA THR A 407 13.22 -19.85 -3.55
C THR A 407 14.64 -19.36 -3.82
N PRO A 408 15.46 -20.07 -4.62
CA PRO A 408 15.20 -21.37 -5.29
C PRO A 408 15.21 -22.55 -4.33
N GLU A 409 15.99 -22.51 -3.24
CA GLU A 409 16.05 -23.52 -2.18
C GLU A 409 15.64 -22.87 -0.86
N GLY A 410 14.79 -23.56 -0.09
CA GLY A 410 14.32 -23.07 1.19
C GLY A 410 15.47 -22.93 2.21
N ALA A 411 15.44 -21.83 2.94
CA ALA A 411 16.41 -21.56 3.99
C ALA A 411 15.89 -20.54 5.01
N VAL A 412 16.57 -20.47 6.15
CA VAL A 412 16.59 -19.32 7.03
C VAL A 412 17.99 -18.72 6.98
N ASP A 413 18.10 -17.52 6.42
CA ASP A 413 19.35 -16.74 6.45
C ASP A 413 19.46 -16.03 7.79
N VAL A 414 20.65 -16.10 8.40
CA VAL A 414 20.98 -15.43 9.64
C VAL A 414 21.93 -14.28 9.36
N ILE A 415 21.48 -13.08 9.68
CA ILE A 415 22.24 -11.84 9.50
C ILE A 415 22.70 -11.36 10.89
N ASP A 416 23.99 -11.09 11.06
CA ASP A 416 24.50 -10.37 12.21
C ASP A 416 24.10 -8.90 12.11
N ALA A 417 23.37 -8.41 13.09
CA ALA A 417 22.77 -7.07 13.06
C ALA A 417 23.79 -5.95 13.29
N ALA A 418 24.97 -6.25 13.83
CA ALA A 418 26.03 -5.27 14.05
C ALA A 418 26.85 -5.05 12.78
N SER A 419 27.33 -6.14 12.17
CA SER A 419 28.15 -6.08 10.94
C SER A 419 27.32 -5.98 9.67
N LEU A 420 26.01 -6.26 9.72
CA LEU A 420 25.10 -6.34 8.57
C LEU A 420 25.62 -7.31 7.50
N ILE A 421 26.07 -8.47 7.94
CA ILE A 421 26.56 -9.54 7.08
C ILE A 421 25.74 -10.80 7.33
N ARG A 422 25.39 -11.52 6.26
CA ARG A 422 24.83 -12.88 6.36
C ARG A 422 25.91 -13.83 6.86
N VAL A 423 25.76 -14.31 8.09
CA VAL A 423 26.75 -15.17 8.77
C VAL A 423 26.44 -16.65 8.62
N LYS A 424 25.17 -17.00 8.31
CA LYS A 424 24.76 -18.40 8.15
C LYS A 424 23.52 -18.52 7.26
N THR A 425 23.39 -19.66 6.60
CA THR A 425 22.20 -20.10 5.88
C THR A 425 21.83 -21.47 6.40
N ILE A 426 20.69 -21.60 7.08
CA ILE A 426 20.17 -22.84 7.63
C ILE A 426 19.19 -23.43 6.62
N ARG A 427 19.52 -24.59 6.04
CA ARG A 427 18.69 -25.25 5.03
C ARG A 427 17.44 -25.88 5.67
N VAL A 428 16.28 -25.44 5.21
CA VAL A 428 14.97 -25.94 5.60
C VAL A 428 14.07 -25.94 4.36
N ASP A 429 12.88 -26.53 4.45
CA ASP A 429 11.93 -26.45 3.35
C ASP A 429 11.57 -24.97 3.05
N SER A 430 11.19 -24.67 1.80
CA SER A 430 10.83 -23.33 1.30
C SER A 430 10.07 -22.51 2.34
N VAL A 431 10.67 -21.42 2.84
CA VAL A 431 10.17 -20.68 4.00
C VAL A 431 9.18 -19.59 3.57
N HIS A 432 7.93 -19.73 3.98
CA HIS A 432 6.94 -18.67 3.87
C HIS A 432 7.04 -17.67 5.03
N ASN A 433 7.22 -18.17 6.26
CA ASN A 433 7.35 -17.32 7.45
C ASN A 433 8.45 -17.85 8.37
N VAL A 434 9.13 -16.95 9.08
CA VAL A 434 10.02 -17.26 10.19
C VAL A 434 9.69 -16.36 11.38
N TYR A 435 9.65 -16.95 12.56
CA TYR A 435 9.39 -16.27 13.82
C TYR A 435 10.43 -16.67 14.85
N VAL A 436 10.93 -15.72 15.63
CA VAL A 436 11.74 -15.98 16.80
C VAL A 436 10.82 -16.09 18.02
N THR A 437 10.99 -17.14 18.84
CA THR A 437 10.24 -17.29 20.10
C THR A 437 10.55 -16.15 21.07
N LEU A 438 9.61 -15.80 21.95
CA LEU A 438 9.73 -14.65 22.84
C LEU A 438 10.98 -14.75 23.77
N ASP A 439 11.36 -15.96 24.15
CA ASP A 439 12.59 -16.24 24.91
C ASP A 439 13.86 -16.28 24.04
N SER A 440 13.72 -16.15 22.72
CA SER A 440 14.79 -16.22 21.72
C SER A 440 15.60 -17.52 21.73
N LYS A 441 15.05 -18.62 22.24
CA LYS A 441 15.70 -19.93 22.20
C LYS A 441 15.54 -20.61 20.85
N TYR A 442 14.41 -20.36 20.18
CA TYR A 442 14.08 -21.02 18.93
C TYR A 442 13.65 -20.03 17.85
N ALA A 443 13.84 -20.44 16.61
CA ALA A 443 13.13 -19.90 15.46
C ALA A 443 12.18 -20.96 14.90
N VAL A 444 10.98 -20.55 14.50
CA VAL A 444 9.98 -21.44 13.91
C VAL A 444 9.70 -20.97 12.50
N SER A 445 9.96 -21.83 11.51
CA SER A 445 9.67 -21.55 10.10
C SER A 445 8.47 -22.37 9.62
N GLY A 446 7.62 -21.74 8.81
CA GLY A 446 6.51 -22.40 8.12
C GLY A 446 6.80 -22.56 6.64
N SER A 447 6.52 -23.72 6.07
CA SER A 447 6.72 -24.01 4.66
C SER A 447 5.39 -24.25 3.94
N LEU A 448 5.25 -23.66 2.74
CA LEU A 448 4.13 -23.94 1.84
C LEU A 448 4.34 -25.28 1.14
N GLU A 449 5.46 -25.43 0.45
CA GLU A 449 5.78 -26.61 -0.36
C GLU A 449 6.12 -27.81 0.52
N GLY A 450 6.74 -27.57 1.68
CA GLY A 450 7.08 -28.62 2.66
C GLY A 450 5.93 -29.01 3.57
N GLU A 451 4.81 -28.29 3.58
CA GLU A 451 3.66 -28.55 4.45
C GLU A 451 4.05 -28.81 5.91
N SER A 452 5.00 -28.01 6.41
CA SER A 452 5.64 -28.26 7.70
C SER A 452 5.94 -26.99 8.47
N ALA A 453 5.94 -27.10 9.81
CA ALA A 453 6.60 -26.17 10.70
C ALA A 453 7.93 -26.80 11.15
N THR A 454 9.03 -26.08 11.01
CA THR A 454 10.37 -26.49 11.42
C THR A 454 10.86 -25.60 12.53
N VAL A 455 11.25 -26.18 13.64
CA VAL A 455 11.81 -25.47 14.80
C VAL A 455 13.33 -25.61 14.79
N ILE A 456 14.01 -24.47 14.83
CA ILE A 456 15.45 -24.33 14.80
C ILE A 456 15.89 -23.85 16.19
N ASP A 457 16.83 -24.57 16.79
CA ASP A 457 17.52 -24.15 18.02
C ASP A 457 18.51 -23.03 17.69
N LEU A 458 18.33 -21.84 18.27
CA LEU A 458 19.15 -20.66 17.98
C LEU A 458 20.51 -20.66 18.69
N GLN A 459 20.75 -21.56 19.65
CA GLN A 459 22.06 -21.74 20.26
C GLN A 459 22.97 -22.57 19.36
N THR A 460 22.44 -23.60 18.73
CA THR A 460 23.20 -24.53 17.89
C THR A 460 23.06 -24.24 16.40
N ASP A 461 22.02 -23.50 16.01
CA ASP A 461 21.56 -23.28 14.62
C ASP A 461 21.27 -24.61 13.90
N GLN A 462 20.72 -25.57 14.61
CA GLN A 462 20.31 -26.85 14.07
C GLN A 462 18.79 -27.01 14.16
N ILE A 463 18.23 -27.85 13.31
CA ILE A 463 16.82 -28.23 13.41
C ILE A 463 16.63 -29.03 14.69
N ALA A 464 15.81 -28.50 15.60
CA ALA A 464 15.43 -29.20 16.84
C ALA A 464 14.35 -30.25 16.57
N TRP A 465 13.31 -29.88 15.87
CA TRP A 465 12.24 -30.78 15.44
C TRP A 465 11.43 -30.20 14.27
N ARG A 466 10.59 -31.07 13.66
CA ARG A 466 9.71 -30.69 12.56
C ARG A 466 8.36 -31.36 12.72
N LEU A 467 7.28 -30.60 12.43
CA LEU A 467 5.92 -31.13 12.39
C LEU A 467 5.36 -30.98 10.98
N LYS A 468 4.85 -32.09 10.42
CA LYS A 468 4.14 -32.11 9.14
C LYS A 468 2.64 -31.86 9.36
N PHE A 469 2.05 -31.19 8.38
CA PHE A 469 0.59 -30.97 8.28
C PHE A 469 0.09 -31.60 6.98
N ASP A 470 -1.23 -31.62 6.83
CA ASP A 470 -1.93 -32.06 5.63
C ASP A 470 -2.14 -30.93 4.59
N HIS A 471 -1.71 -29.70 4.95
CA HIS A 471 -1.82 -28.52 4.12
C HIS A 471 -0.61 -27.59 4.29
N PRO A 472 -0.31 -26.76 3.27
CA PRO A 472 0.75 -25.76 3.35
C PRO A 472 0.61 -24.84 4.57
N VAL A 473 1.73 -24.63 5.29
CA VAL A 473 1.77 -23.83 6.52
C VAL A 473 1.80 -22.34 6.17
N ARG A 474 0.85 -21.60 6.71
CA ARG A 474 0.66 -20.16 6.60
C ARG A 474 1.16 -19.43 7.86
N PRO A 475 0.79 -18.17 8.14
CA PRO A 475 1.20 -17.48 9.36
C PRO A 475 0.93 -18.26 10.64
N MET A 476 1.75 -17.94 11.64
CA MET A 476 1.67 -18.53 12.97
C MET A 476 1.65 -17.45 14.04
N ALA A 477 0.99 -17.75 15.17
CA ALA A 477 1.03 -16.96 16.41
C ALA A 477 1.43 -17.83 17.59
N PHE A 478 2.02 -17.20 18.61
CA PHE A 478 2.64 -17.89 19.73
C PHE A 478 1.97 -17.49 21.03
N GLU A 479 1.52 -18.47 21.78
CA GLU A 479 1.15 -18.31 23.18
C GLU A 479 2.35 -18.70 24.05
N THR A 480 2.59 -17.90 25.06
CA THR A 480 3.76 -18.09 25.92
C THR A 480 3.36 -18.41 27.35
N ASN A 481 4.20 -19.18 28.02
CA ASN A 481 4.17 -19.36 29.46
C ASN A 481 4.58 -18.07 30.20
N PRO A 482 4.32 -17.94 31.49
CA PRO A 482 4.73 -16.78 32.28
C PRO A 482 6.26 -16.52 32.27
N ASP A 483 7.08 -17.55 32.05
CA ASP A 483 8.54 -17.43 31.92
C ASP A 483 9.01 -16.98 30.53
N GLY A 484 8.07 -16.77 29.59
CA GLY A 484 8.35 -16.37 28.21
C GLY A 484 8.64 -17.52 27.25
N SER A 485 8.71 -18.76 27.72
CA SER A 485 8.82 -19.93 26.83
C SER A 485 7.54 -20.14 26.01
N THR A 486 7.66 -20.78 24.87
CA THR A 486 6.51 -21.07 24.01
C THR A 486 5.66 -22.18 24.63
N HIS A 487 4.37 -21.95 24.78
CA HIS A 487 3.38 -22.93 25.23
C HIS A 487 2.70 -23.60 24.04
N ARG A 488 1.98 -22.81 23.22
CA ARG A 488 1.28 -23.29 22.02
C ARG A 488 1.64 -22.45 20.80
N ILE A 489 1.55 -23.07 19.64
CA ILE A 489 1.61 -22.36 18.36
C ILE A 489 0.24 -22.51 17.69
N PHE A 490 -0.33 -21.39 17.24
CA PHE A 490 -1.53 -21.35 16.43
C PHE A 490 -1.09 -21.21 14.96
N VAL A 491 -1.44 -22.20 14.13
CA VAL A 491 -0.93 -22.32 12.76
C VAL A 491 -2.07 -22.23 11.77
N GLN A 492 -2.04 -21.25 10.89
CA GLN A 492 -2.94 -21.21 9.75
C GLN A 492 -2.45 -22.12 8.64
N LEU A 493 -3.39 -22.75 7.95
CA LEU A 493 -3.13 -23.71 6.89
C LEU A 493 -3.85 -23.26 5.61
N SER A 494 -3.21 -23.47 4.46
CA SER A 494 -3.88 -23.27 3.17
C SER A 494 -5.10 -24.19 3.05
N ASN A 495 -6.12 -23.73 2.33
CA ASN A 495 -7.35 -24.48 2.08
C ASN A 495 -8.13 -24.91 3.35
N PHE A 496 -7.76 -24.38 4.52
CA PHE A 496 -8.46 -24.61 5.78
C PHE A 496 -8.93 -23.27 6.36
N HIS A 497 -10.23 -23.11 6.51
CA HIS A 497 -10.84 -21.91 7.11
C HIS A 497 -10.77 -22.00 8.64
N GLY A 498 -9.60 -21.74 9.19
CA GLY A 498 -9.34 -21.89 10.60
C GLY A 498 -7.86 -21.91 10.97
N PHE A 499 -7.53 -22.58 12.05
CA PHE A 499 -6.16 -22.74 12.52
C PHE A 499 -5.97 -24.06 13.27
N ALA A 500 -4.77 -24.62 13.17
CA ALA A 500 -4.33 -25.74 13.99
C ALA A 500 -3.72 -25.23 15.31
N VAL A 501 -3.80 -26.00 16.37
CA VAL A 501 -3.20 -25.75 17.67
C VAL A 501 -2.12 -26.78 17.91
N VAL A 502 -0.88 -26.33 18.01
CA VAL A 502 0.29 -27.18 18.28
C VAL A 502 0.74 -26.99 19.72
N ASP A 503 0.83 -28.07 20.45
CA ASP A 503 1.50 -28.11 21.76
C ASP A 503 3.02 -28.14 21.53
N PHE A 504 3.72 -27.10 22.01
CA PHE A 504 5.13 -26.92 21.69
C PHE A 504 6.00 -27.97 22.37
N GLU A 505 5.67 -28.38 23.58
CA GLU A 505 6.42 -29.40 24.34
C GLU A 505 6.21 -30.80 23.78
N LYS A 506 4.96 -31.09 23.36
CA LYS A 506 4.62 -32.42 22.77
C LYS A 506 5.05 -32.55 21.30
N HIS A 507 5.46 -31.46 20.65
CA HIS A 507 5.77 -31.41 19.22
C HIS A 507 4.62 -31.94 18.33
N ALA A 508 3.37 -31.65 18.71
CA ALA A 508 2.20 -32.28 18.08
C ALA A 508 1.03 -31.30 17.91
N GLU A 509 0.29 -31.46 16.83
CA GLU A 509 -1.04 -30.85 16.69
C GLU A 509 -2.01 -31.52 17.68
N VAL A 510 -2.62 -30.72 18.56
CA VAL A 510 -3.52 -31.21 19.62
C VAL A 510 -4.97 -30.82 19.38
N ALA A 511 -5.22 -29.86 18.52
CA ALA A 511 -6.56 -29.43 18.13
C ALA A 511 -6.54 -28.70 16.79
N ARG A 512 -7.70 -28.61 16.16
CA ARG A 512 -7.93 -27.80 14.96
C ARG A 512 -9.27 -27.08 15.11
N ILE A 513 -9.25 -25.75 14.97
CA ILE A 513 -10.41 -24.88 15.17
C ILE A 513 -10.84 -24.33 13.81
N LYS A 514 -12.07 -24.65 13.39
CA LYS A 514 -12.70 -24.04 12.21
C LYS A 514 -13.30 -22.70 12.60
N LEU A 515 -13.10 -21.68 11.76
CA LEU A 515 -13.78 -20.40 11.91
C LEU A 515 -15.25 -20.55 11.53
N PRO A 516 -16.16 -19.78 12.14
CA PRO A 516 -17.57 -19.78 11.75
C PRO A 516 -17.73 -19.41 10.27
N ASP A 517 -18.63 -20.12 9.58
CA ASP A 517 -19.07 -19.79 8.22
C ASP A 517 -20.10 -18.64 8.25
N GLU A 518 -19.87 -17.62 9.05
CA GLU A 518 -20.78 -16.50 9.12
C GLU A 518 -20.69 -15.68 7.85
N SER A 519 -21.76 -15.77 7.15
CA SER A 519 -21.99 -15.31 5.81
C SER A 519 -22.26 -13.80 5.74
N GLY A 520 -21.20 -13.01 5.75
CA GLY A 520 -21.17 -11.86 4.87
C GLY A 520 -20.47 -12.23 3.59
N GLY A 521 -20.44 -13.56 3.28
CA GLY A 521 -19.60 -14.16 2.27
C GLY A 521 -19.71 -13.47 0.92
N PHE A 522 -18.63 -12.85 0.49
CA PHE A 522 -18.46 -12.24 -0.83
C PHE A 522 -18.39 -13.26 -1.96
N GLY A 523 -19.10 -14.39 -1.82
CA GLY A 523 -19.26 -15.39 -2.87
C GLY A 523 -18.02 -16.22 -3.22
N PHE A 524 -16.99 -16.22 -2.37
CA PHE A 524 -15.89 -17.17 -2.51
C PHE A 524 -16.31 -18.52 -1.94
N ALA A 525 -16.67 -19.45 -2.81
CA ALA A 525 -16.89 -20.82 -2.39
C ALA A 525 -15.62 -21.37 -1.74
N GLU A 526 -15.79 -22.13 -0.64
CA GLU A 526 -14.72 -22.90 -0.02
C GLU A 526 -13.97 -23.69 -1.11
N GLY A 527 -12.64 -23.60 -1.14
CA GLY A 527 -11.79 -24.20 -2.19
C GLY A 527 -11.44 -23.32 -3.38
N ARG A 528 -12.05 -22.14 -3.56
CA ARG A 528 -11.63 -21.14 -4.57
C ARG A 528 -10.60 -20.16 -4.07
N VAL A 529 -10.43 -20.02 -2.76
CA VAL A 529 -9.42 -19.18 -2.11
C VAL A 529 -8.46 -20.09 -1.36
N ASN A 530 -7.23 -20.20 -1.84
CA ASN A 530 -6.21 -21.03 -1.20
C ASN A 530 -5.74 -20.49 0.17
N THR A 531 -6.17 -19.27 0.54
CA THR A 531 -5.93 -18.64 1.84
C THR A 531 -7.24 -18.12 2.44
N PRO A 532 -8.15 -19.04 2.87
CA PRO A 532 -9.43 -18.64 3.44
C PRO A 532 -9.27 -17.86 4.76
N SER A 533 -8.15 -18.05 5.45
CA SER A 533 -7.67 -17.22 6.57
C SER A 533 -6.16 -17.03 6.43
N HIS A 534 -5.63 -15.85 6.79
CA HIS A 534 -4.21 -15.55 6.60
C HIS A 534 -3.55 -14.91 7.84
N GLY A 535 -4.04 -13.78 8.37
CA GLY A 535 -3.45 -13.13 9.55
C GLY A 535 -3.91 -13.78 10.85
N ILE A 536 -2.96 -14.01 11.76
CA ILE A 536 -3.21 -14.55 13.09
C ILE A 536 -2.24 -13.90 14.09
N GLY A 537 -2.71 -13.55 15.28
CA GLY A 537 -1.89 -12.91 16.31
C GLY A 537 -2.45 -13.09 17.72
N VAL A 538 -1.56 -13.32 18.67
CA VAL A 538 -1.88 -13.26 20.12
C VAL A 538 -1.66 -11.82 20.59
N ALA A 539 -2.67 -11.25 21.27
CA ALA A 539 -2.55 -9.92 21.85
C ALA A 539 -1.42 -9.88 22.91
N PRO A 540 -0.71 -8.75 23.08
CA PRO A 540 0.44 -8.64 23.99
C PRO A 540 0.13 -9.00 25.45
N ASP A 541 -1.13 -8.86 25.89
CA ASP A 541 -1.58 -9.25 27.24
C ASP A 541 -1.77 -10.77 27.41
N GLY A 542 -1.60 -11.57 26.34
CA GLY A 542 -1.76 -13.01 26.33
C GLY A 542 -3.20 -13.52 26.52
N LYS A 543 -4.21 -12.63 26.47
CA LYS A 543 -5.60 -13.00 26.80
C LYS A 543 -6.50 -13.28 25.62
N SER A 544 -6.04 -12.96 24.41
CA SER A 544 -6.85 -13.18 23.21
C SER A 544 -6.00 -13.52 21.99
N LEU A 545 -6.56 -14.39 21.16
CA LEU A 545 -6.08 -14.72 19.82
C LEU A 545 -7.01 -14.08 18.79
N TRP A 546 -6.44 -13.44 17.80
CA TRP A 546 -7.15 -12.81 16.72
C TRP A 546 -6.79 -13.46 15.38
N VAL A 547 -7.82 -13.73 14.57
CA VAL A 547 -7.69 -14.50 13.33
C VAL A 547 -8.52 -13.81 12.27
N ASN A 548 -7.90 -13.37 11.16
CA ASN A 548 -8.67 -12.83 10.06
C ASN A 548 -9.22 -13.92 9.14
N SER A 549 -10.26 -13.59 8.41
CA SER A 549 -10.91 -14.44 7.42
C SER A 549 -11.13 -13.67 6.13
N THR A 550 -10.55 -14.14 5.05
CA THR A 550 -10.82 -13.64 3.70
C THR A 550 -12.23 -14.04 3.24
N LEU A 551 -12.69 -15.25 3.62
CA LEU A 551 -14.01 -15.72 3.24
C LEU A 551 -15.14 -14.93 3.89
N ALA A 552 -15.02 -14.64 5.19
CA ALA A 552 -16.03 -13.86 5.93
C ALA A 552 -15.82 -12.35 5.81
N ASN A 553 -14.71 -11.88 5.21
CA ASN A 553 -14.25 -10.50 5.25
C ASN A 553 -14.33 -9.91 6.67
N ALA A 554 -13.76 -10.62 7.63
CA ALA A 554 -13.86 -10.32 9.05
C ALA A 554 -12.59 -10.71 9.80
N ILE A 555 -12.48 -10.21 11.03
CA ILE A 555 -11.50 -10.66 12.01
C ILE A 555 -12.22 -11.22 13.23
N PHE A 556 -11.86 -12.43 13.65
CA PHE A 556 -12.44 -13.15 14.78
C PHE A 556 -11.54 -13.02 16.02
N LYS A 557 -12.15 -12.86 17.18
CA LYS A 557 -11.48 -12.84 18.47
C LYS A 557 -11.83 -14.08 19.28
N TYR A 558 -10.82 -14.78 19.77
CA TYR A 558 -10.92 -15.92 20.68
C TYR A 558 -10.31 -15.57 22.04
N SER A 559 -10.89 -16.07 23.12
CA SER A 559 -10.26 -15.98 24.45
C SER A 559 -9.09 -16.96 24.58
N LEU A 560 -8.10 -16.61 25.37
CA LEU A 560 -7.02 -17.50 25.80
C LEU A 560 -7.10 -17.69 27.33
N PRO A 561 -6.79 -18.91 27.82
CA PRO A 561 -6.31 -20.08 27.09
C PRO A 561 -7.42 -20.94 26.46
N ASP A 562 -8.70 -20.65 26.69
CA ASP A 562 -9.83 -21.57 26.43
C ASP A 562 -10.22 -21.70 24.95
N LEU A 563 -9.73 -20.81 24.07
CA LEU A 563 -10.07 -20.76 22.64
C LEU A 563 -11.59 -20.65 22.38
N LYS A 564 -12.32 -19.92 23.25
CA LYS A 564 -13.75 -19.63 23.03
C LYS A 564 -13.90 -18.42 22.13
N LEU A 565 -14.78 -18.52 21.12
CA LEU A 565 -15.13 -17.37 20.30
C LEU A 565 -15.78 -16.28 21.15
N VAL A 566 -15.19 -15.09 21.14
CA VAL A 566 -15.71 -13.89 21.84
C VAL A 566 -16.60 -13.07 20.92
N GLY A 567 -16.26 -12.99 19.66
CA GLY A 567 -16.98 -12.24 18.63
C GLY A 567 -16.12 -11.99 17.40
N TYR A 568 -16.63 -11.15 16.52
CA TYR A 568 -15.93 -10.77 15.30
C TYR A 568 -16.18 -9.30 14.93
N VAL A 569 -15.37 -8.77 14.02
CA VAL A 569 -15.52 -7.44 13.42
C VAL A 569 -15.50 -7.61 11.91
N ALA A 570 -16.57 -7.15 11.25
CA ALA A 570 -16.59 -7.07 9.78
C ALA A 570 -15.59 -6.03 9.30
N LEU A 571 -14.88 -6.35 8.22
CA LEU A 571 -13.91 -5.47 7.60
C LEU A 571 -14.55 -4.70 6.43
N PRO A 572 -13.94 -3.58 5.97
CA PRO A 572 -14.51 -2.79 4.90
C PRO A 572 -14.80 -3.61 3.64
N GLU A 573 -15.91 -3.32 3.00
CA GLU A 573 -16.21 -3.81 1.66
C GLU A 573 -15.53 -2.92 0.62
N VAL A 574 -15.06 -3.53 -0.46
CA VAL A 574 -14.57 -2.82 -1.63
C VAL A 574 -15.68 -2.83 -2.67
N HIS A 575 -16.07 -1.66 -3.14
CA HIS A 575 -17.13 -1.47 -4.12
C HIS A 575 -16.54 -1.07 -5.48
N PRO A 576 -16.02 -2.03 -6.28
CA PRO A 576 -15.53 -1.71 -7.61
C PRO A 576 -16.70 -1.27 -8.50
N LEU A 577 -16.51 -0.22 -9.27
CA LEU A 577 -17.54 0.28 -10.17
C LEU A 577 -18.04 -0.80 -11.11
N GLY A 578 -19.37 -0.97 -11.11
CA GLY A 578 -20.04 -1.95 -11.97
C GLY A 578 -19.81 -3.43 -11.62
N HIS A 579 -19.24 -3.74 -10.46
CA HIS A 579 -19.09 -5.11 -9.93
C HIS A 579 -19.82 -5.25 -8.60
N SER A 580 -20.11 -6.49 -8.23
CA SER A 580 -20.57 -6.77 -6.87
C SER A 580 -19.48 -6.39 -5.87
N PRO A 581 -19.85 -5.97 -4.65
CA PRO A 581 -18.90 -5.73 -3.59
C PRO A 581 -17.97 -6.93 -3.39
N THR A 582 -16.69 -6.65 -3.10
CA THR A 582 -15.69 -7.66 -2.77
C THR A 582 -15.17 -7.44 -1.36
N GLY A 583 -14.57 -8.46 -0.78
CA GLY A 583 -13.90 -8.33 0.51
C GLY A 583 -12.60 -7.53 0.40
N SER A 584 -12.18 -6.97 1.53
CA SER A 584 -10.95 -6.19 1.66
C SER A 584 -9.66 -7.03 1.61
N VAL A 585 -9.76 -8.37 1.55
CA VAL A 585 -8.63 -9.31 1.56
C VAL A 585 -7.68 -9.02 2.73
N PRO A 586 -8.09 -9.32 3.99
CA PRO A 586 -7.26 -9.08 5.16
C PRO A 586 -6.04 -10.00 5.18
N GLU A 587 -4.85 -9.43 5.39
CA GLU A 587 -3.60 -10.15 5.32
C GLU A 587 -2.96 -10.35 6.69
N TRP A 588 -2.54 -9.30 7.38
CA TRP A 588 -1.76 -9.37 8.61
C TRP A 588 -2.39 -8.59 9.76
N ILE A 589 -1.96 -8.92 10.98
CA ILE A 589 -2.49 -8.35 12.23
C ILE A 589 -1.33 -7.86 13.08
N THR A 590 -1.49 -6.71 13.72
CA THR A 590 -0.63 -6.24 14.80
C THR A 590 -1.44 -5.55 15.88
N PHE A 591 -0.81 -5.25 17.02
CA PHE A 591 -1.47 -4.73 18.21
C PHE A 591 -0.75 -3.52 18.78
N THR A 592 -1.50 -2.66 19.47
CA THR A 592 -0.85 -1.73 20.40
C THR A 592 -0.29 -2.49 21.62
N PRO A 593 0.81 -2.01 22.24
CA PRO A 593 1.45 -2.72 23.35
C PRO A 593 0.56 -2.91 24.57
N ASP A 594 -0.46 -2.07 24.74
CA ASP A 594 -1.47 -2.16 25.81
C ASP A 594 -2.66 -3.06 25.44
N SER A 595 -2.62 -3.74 24.29
CA SER A 595 -3.68 -4.62 23.76
C SER A 595 -5.04 -3.96 23.54
N LYS A 596 -5.10 -2.60 23.53
CA LYS A 596 -6.37 -1.90 23.34
C LYS A 596 -6.83 -1.86 21.90
N PHE A 597 -5.89 -1.80 20.96
CA PHE A 597 -6.20 -1.73 19.55
C PHE A 597 -5.53 -2.84 18.75
N VAL A 598 -6.26 -3.30 17.74
CA VAL A 598 -5.81 -4.27 16.74
C VAL A 598 -5.81 -3.57 15.40
N TYR A 599 -4.74 -3.75 14.62
CA TYR A 599 -4.60 -3.22 13.27
C TYR A 599 -4.54 -4.35 12.27
N VAL A 600 -5.33 -4.26 11.21
CA VAL A 600 -5.42 -5.28 10.15
C VAL A 600 -5.09 -4.63 8.81
N SER A 601 -4.12 -5.17 8.08
CA SER A 601 -3.83 -4.75 6.70
C SER A 601 -4.82 -5.40 5.73
N ASN A 602 -5.41 -4.59 4.83
CA ASN A 602 -6.44 -4.99 3.88
C ASN A 602 -5.90 -4.83 2.46
N SER A 603 -5.30 -5.87 1.90
CA SER A 603 -4.58 -5.79 0.62
C SER A 603 -5.48 -5.49 -0.58
N GLY A 604 -6.73 -5.91 -0.54
CA GLY A 604 -7.72 -5.61 -1.58
C GLY A 604 -8.33 -4.21 -1.49
N ALA A 605 -8.15 -3.52 -0.34
CA ALA A 605 -8.76 -2.22 -0.07
C ALA A 605 -7.75 -1.07 0.08
N ALA A 606 -6.44 -1.33 -0.12
CA ALA A 606 -5.36 -0.37 0.11
C ALA A 606 -5.54 0.41 1.43
N SER A 607 -5.84 -0.30 2.52
CA SER A 607 -6.16 0.29 3.81
C SER A 607 -5.68 -0.53 4.99
N VAL A 608 -5.64 0.10 6.15
CA VAL A 608 -5.46 -0.54 7.46
C VAL A 608 -6.70 -0.25 8.30
N THR A 609 -7.31 -1.29 8.87
CA THR A 609 -8.43 -1.14 9.80
C THR A 609 -7.92 -1.17 11.23
N ALA A 610 -8.19 -0.13 12.01
CA ALA A 610 -7.96 -0.07 13.45
C ALA A 610 -9.25 -0.45 14.21
N ILE A 611 -9.13 -1.34 15.18
CA ILE A 611 -10.25 -1.94 15.92
C ILE A 611 -10.02 -1.79 17.42
N ASP A 612 -11.01 -1.31 18.15
CA ASP A 612 -11.01 -1.37 19.61
C ASP A 612 -11.23 -2.82 20.08
N ALA A 613 -10.21 -3.39 20.72
CA ALA A 613 -10.18 -4.81 21.09
C ALA A 613 -11.22 -5.19 22.14
N ARG A 614 -11.69 -4.24 22.95
CA ARG A 614 -12.70 -4.47 24.01
C ARG A 614 -14.11 -4.41 23.46
N THR A 615 -14.41 -3.41 22.64
CA THR A 615 -15.76 -3.16 22.14
C THR A 615 -16.08 -3.88 20.83
N LEU A 616 -15.06 -4.43 20.16
CA LEU A 616 -15.14 -5.06 18.83
C LEU A 616 -15.73 -4.09 17.78
N LYS A 617 -15.31 -2.82 17.84
CA LYS A 617 -15.75 -1.78 16.89
C LYS A 617 -14.56 -1.25 16.09
N THR A 618 -14.77 -1.07 14.80
CA THR A 618 -13.86 -0.30 13.96
C THR A 618 -13.78 1.14 14.45
N VAL A 619 -12.57 1.63 14.73
CA VAL A 619 -12.32 3.01 15.14
C VAL A 619 -11.78 3.87 14.03
N ALA A 620 -11.09 3.26 13.05
CA ALA A 620 -10.62 3.93 11.85
C ALA A 620 -10.41 2.95 10.70
N VAL A 621 -10.60 3.43 9.48
CA VAL A 621 -10.10 2.80 8.25
C VAL A 621 -9.11 3.80 7.64
N ILE A 622 -7.85 3.43 7.57
CA ILE A 622 -6.73 4.30 7.28
C ILE A 622 -6.24 3.97 5.87
N PRO A 623 -6.38 4.87 4.89
CA PRO A 623 -5.81 4.67 3.56
C PRO A 623 -4.29 4.55 3.63
N VAL A 624 -3.73 3.58 2.90
CA VAL A 624 -2.29 3.33 2.76
C VAL A 624 -1.95 3.00 1.31
N GLY A 625 -0.69 2.73 1.02
CA GLY A 625 -0.27 2.31 -0.32
C GLY A 625 -0.92 1.00 -0.78
N GLU A 626 -0.79 0.71 -2.08
CA GLU A 626 -1.43 -0.45 -2.71
C GLU A 626 -0.85 -1.78 -2.24
N VAL A 627 -1.74 -2.77 -2.06
CA VAL A 627 -1.44 -4.13 -1.62
C VAL A 627 -0.66 -4.13 -0.30
N PRO A 628 -1.23 -3.55 0.78
CA PRO A 628 -0.61 -3.63 2.10
C PRO A 628 -0.51 -5.08 2.55
N LYS A 629 0.71 -5.49 2.92
CA LYS A 629 1.06 -6.84 3.33
C LYS A 629 1.37 -6.90 4.82
N ARG A 630 2.63 -7.06 5.16
CA ARG A 630 3.04 -7.15 6.56
C ARG A 630 2.75 -5.86 7.31
N ILE A 631 2.20 -6.01 8.49
CA ILE A 631 2.00 -4.92 9.44
C ILE A 631 2.68 -5.27 10.76
N ASN A 632 3.41 -4.34 11.35
CA ASN A 632 4.12 -4.56 12.61
C ASN A 632 4.16 -3.28 13.44
N THR A 633 4.32 -3.44 14.76
CA THR A 633 4.29 -2.33 15.73
C THR A 633 5.68 -2.06 16.27
N LEU A 634 6.13 -0.81 16.18
CA LEU A 634 7.27 -0.30 16.93
C LEU A 634 6.79 0.38 18.19
N VAL A 635 7.28 -0.10 19.34
CA VAL A 635 6.94 0.43 20.67
C VAL A 635 8.04 1.37 21.13
N PHE A 636 7.67 2.56 21.58
CA PHE A 636 8.59 3.48 22.24
C PHE A 636 8.66 3.15 23.74
N ARG A 637 9.87 2.90 24.23
CA ARG A 637 10.17 2.66 25.63
C ARG A 637 10.68 3.91 26.32
#